data_5e7be7d3efb8027fc2f2d30e6dcedf23
#
_entry.id   5e7be7d3efb8027fc2f2d30e6dcedf23
#
_cell.length_a   1.000
_cell.length_b   1.000
_cell.length_c   1.000
_cell.angle_alpha   90.00
_cell.angle_beta   90.00
_cell.angle_gamma   90.00
#
_symmetry.space_group_name_H-M   'P 1'
#
loop_
_entity.id
_entity.type
_entity.pdbx_description
1 polymer ?
#
loop_
_entity_poly.entity_id
_entity_poly.type
_entity_poly.pdbx_seq_one_letter_code
_entity_poly.pdbx_strand_id
1 'polypeptide(L)'
;FIEECQNAGAPAFLIDKNYKIPKSINIPYIKVEDTQKALRDLARAYRKELDIKIIAITGSNGKTTSKNIIHSVLSEKYKVEKTHGNLNNEIGVPLTILDFCEDTDIGVVEMGTDDFGEISVLTNIALPDMAMITNIGDAHLLKLKSREGIAKAKLEILEGLKDDGKFLYNGDDEILKKVLPSYDIKQETI
;
A
#
# COMPACT_ATOMS: atom_id res chain seq x y z
N PHE A 1 -8.36 -17.99 19.59
CA PHE A 1 -7.76 -16.83 18.91
C PHE A 1 -8.10 -15.53 19.63
N ILE A 2 -9.38 -15.10 19.78
CA ILE A 2 -9.72 -13.80 20.41
C ILE A 2 -9.33 -13.74 21.89
N GLU A 3 -9.46 -14.84 22.63
CA GLU A 3 -8.99 -14.95 24.03
C GLU A 3 -7.46 -14.88 24.10
N GLU A 4 -6.75 -15.46 23.16
CA GLU A 4 -5.29 -15.38 23.05
C GLU A 4 -4.84 -13.94 22.83
N CYS A 5 -5.52 -13.20 21.94
CA CYS A 5 -5.24 -11.78 21.71
C CYS A 5 -5.51 -10.93 22.96
N GLN A 6 -6.60 -11.18 23.69
CA GLN A 6 -6.86 -10.51 24.98
C GLN A 6 -5.75 -10.79 25.98
N ASN A 7 -5.33 -12.06 26.12
CA ASN A 7 -4.27 -12.46 27.03
C ASN A 7 -2.88 -11.89 26.62
N ALA A 8 -2.69 -11.63 25.33
CA ALA A 8 -1.52 -10.93 24.79
C ALA A 8 -1.56 -9.42 25.00
N GLY A 9 -2.63 -8.87 25.61
CA GLY A 9 -2.73 -7.46 25.97
C GLY A 9 -3.40 -6.58 24.92
N ALA A 10 -4.18 -7.15 23.98
CA ALA A 10 -4.95 -6.34 23.04
C ALA A 10 -5.90 -5.39 23.78
N PRO A 11 -5.88 -4.07 23.52
CA PRO A 11 -6.70 -3.10 24.27
C PRO A 11 -8.16 -3.09 23.82
N ALA A 12 -8.45 -3.51 22.60
CA ALA A 12 -9.79 -3.56 21.99
C ALA A 12 -9.83 -4.52 20.81
N PHE A 13 -11.04 -4.86 20.36
CA PHE A 13 -11.26 -5.66 19.16
C PHE A 13 -12.14 -4.96 18.14
N LEU A 14 -11.84 -5.21 16.86
CA LEU A 14 -12.71 -4.94 15.74
C LEU A 14 -13.18 -6.28 15.18
N ILE A 15 -14.49 -6.54 15.21
CA ILE A 15 -15.07 -7.85 14.97
C ILE A 15 -16.26 -7.78 14.01
N ASP A 16 -16.51 -8.88 13.29
CA ASP A 16 -17.72 -9.02 12.47
C ASP A 16 -18.98 -8.92 13.34
N LYS A 17 -20.03 -8.24 12.85
CA LYS A 17 -21.28 -8.03 13.56
C LYS A 17 -21.96 -9.31 14.01
N ASN A 18 -21.81 -10.39 13.22
CA ASN A 18 -22.44 -11.69 13.49
C ASN A 18 -21.59 -12.55 14.43
N TYR A 19 -20.36 -12.13 14.75
CA TYR A 19 -19.50 -12.89 15.66
C TYR A 19 -20.08 -12.91 17.07
N LYS A 20 -20.25 -14.14 17.62
CA LYS A 20 -20.71 -14.35 18.99
C LYS A 20 -19.51 -14.27 19.92
N ILE A 21 -19.48 -13.22 20.73
CA ILE A 21 -18.38 -12.97 21.66
C ILE A 21 -18.48 -13.93 22.84
N PRO A 22 -17.38 -14.64 23.17
CA PRO A 22 -17.31 -15.45 24.39
C PRO A 22 -17.50 -14.57 25.64
N LYS A 23 -18.11 -15.11 26.69
CA LYS A 23 -18.29 -14.41 27.99
C LYS A 23 -16.98 -14.10 28.71
N SER A 24 -15.89 -14.78 28.33
CA SER A 24 -14.52 -14.56 28.81
C SER A 24 -13.87 -13.27 28.31
N ILE A 25 -14.45 -12.62 27.29
CA ILE A 25 -13.92 -11.39 26.72
C ILE A 25 -14.39 -10.19 27.55
N ASN A 26 -13.42 -9.47 28.13
CA ASN A 26 -13.65 -8.36 29.06
C ASN A 26 -13.13 -7.01 28.54
N ILE A 27 -12.56 -6.96 27.32
CA ILE A 27 -12.05 -5.73 26.71
C ILE A 27 -13.07 -5.13 25.72
N PRO A 28 -13.01 -3.82 25.45
CA PRO A 28 -13.90 -3.16 24.50
C PRO A 28 -13.82 -3.76 23.10
N TYR A 29 -14.93 -3.69 22.37
CA TYR A 29 -14.97 -4.11 20.97
C TYR A 29 -15.92 -3.26 20.14
N ILE A 30 -15.63 -3.17 18.84
CA ILE A 30 -16.47 -2.52 17.83
C ILE A 30 -16.95 -3.60 16.85
N LYS A 31 -18.25 -3.68 16.62
CA LYS A 31 -18.87 -4.54 15.61
C LYS A 31 -18.98 -3.82 14.29
N VAL A 32 -18.52 -4.45 13.21
CA VAL A 32 -18.55 -3.94 11.85
C VAL A 32 -19.16 -4.94 10.87
N GLU A 33 -19.66 -4.45 9.75
CA GLU A 33 -20.20 -5.29 8.68
C GLU A 33 -19.12 -6.13 7.97
N ASP A 34 -17.95 -5.52 7.73
CA ASP A 34 -16.81 -6.07 7.04
C ASP A 34 -15.53 -5.62 7.75
N THR A 35 -14.82 -6.56 8.35
CA THR A 35 -13.60 -6.29 9.12
C THR A 35 -12.43 -5.87 8.24
N GLN A 36 -12.35 -6.35 6.98
CA GLN A 36 -11.30 -5.93 6.05
C GLN A 36 -11.55 -4.49 5.59
N LYS A 37 -12.79 -4.18 5.22
CA LYS A 37 -13.16 -2.79 4.89
C LYS A 37 -12.87 -1.85 6.06
N ALA A 38 -13.25 -2.23 7.27
CA ALA A 38 -13.02 -1.42 8.46
C ALA A 38 -11.53 -1.21 8.76
N LEU A 39 -10.68 -2.22 8.51
CA LEU A 39 -9.22 -2.10 8.61
C LEU A 39 -8.69 -1.07 7.59
N ARG A 40 -9.15 -1.14 6.35
CA ARG A 40 -8.78 -0.18 5.29
C ARG A 40 -9.23 1.24 5.62
N ASP A 41 -10.47 1.40 6.07
CA ASP A 41 -11.04 2.70 6.45
C ASP A 41 -10.26 3.31 7.64
N LEU A 42 -9.91 2.50 8.64
CA LEU A 42 -9.09 2.90 9.77
C LEU A 42 -7.69 3.36 9.34
N ALA A 43 -7.01 2.56 8.51
CA ALA A 43 -5.69 2.91 8.00
C ALA A 43 -5.72 4.19 7.16
N ARG A 44 -6.75 4.37 6.32
CA ARG A 44 -6.92 5.58 5.52
C ARG A 44 -7.20 6.81 6.37
N ALA A 45 -7.99 6.67 7.45
CA ALA A 45 -8.25 7.75 8.39
C ALA A 45 -6.96 8.15 9.11
N TYR A 46 -6.24 7.17 9.66
CA TYR A 46 -4.95 7.39 10.33
C TYR A 46 -3.91 8.04 9.40
N ARG A 47 -3.82 7.56 8.13
CA ARG A 47 -2.92 8.15 7.12
C ARG A 47 -3.15 9.66 6.92
N LYS A 48 -4.37 10.13 7.04
CA LYS A 48 -4.71 11.56 6.88
C LYS A 48 -4.27 12.42 8.07
N GLU A 49 -4.16 11.83 9.25
CA GLU A 49 -3.68 12.50 10.46
C GLU A 49 -2.13 12.56 10.51
N LEU A 50 -1.45 11.68 9.75
CA LEU A 50 0.02 11.65 9.71
C LEU A 50 0.58 12.72 8.77
N ASP A 51 1.49 13.57 9.28
CA ASP A 51 2.27 14.52 8.47
C ASP A 51 3.57 13.89 7.97
N ILE A 52 3.44 12.81 7.21
CA ILE A 52 4.56 12.06 6.63
C ILE A 52 4.49 12.05 5.10
N LYS A 53 5.65 11.91 4.45
CA LYS A 53 5.72 11.71 3.01
C LYS A 53 5.69 10.22 2.68
N ILE A 54 4.84 9.81 1.74
CA ILE A 54 4.75 8.41 1.31
C ILE A 54 5.32 8.23 -0.08
N ILE A 55 6.23 7.25 -0.21
CA ILE A 55 6.73 6.73 -1.48
C ILE A 55 6.08 5.36 -1.71
N ALA A 56 5.17 5.26 -2.67
CA ALA A 56 4.55 4.00 -3.05
C ALA A 56 5.31 3.35 -4.21
N ILE A 57 5.54 2.03 -4.12
CA ILE A 57 6.33 1.28 -5.11
C ILE A 57 5.55 0.06 -5.58
N THR A 58 5.39 -0.07 -6.90
CA THR A 58 4.91 -1.30 -7.54
C THR A 58 5.83 -1.72 -8.70
N GLY A 59 5.54 -2.84 -9.33
CA GLY A 59 6.26 -3.38 -10.47
C GLY A 59 6.18 -4.91 -10.51
N SER A 60 6.55 -5.52 -11.62
CA SER A 60 6.58 -6.97 -11.75
C SER A 60 7.72 -7.56 -10.94
N ASN A 61 8.92 -6.97 -11.02
CA ASN A 61 10.12 -7.37 -10.31
C ASN A 61 10.78 -6.15 -9.64
N GLY A 62 11.65 -6.40 -8.65
CA GLY A 62 12.49 -5.37 -8.05
C GLY A 62 11.80 -4.47 -7.01
N LYS A 63 10.52 -4.62 -6.72
CA LYS A 63 9.80 -3.84 -5.69
C LYS A 63 10.53 -3.82 -4.34
N THR A 64 10.75 -4.99 -3.77
CA THR A 64 11.40 -5.15 -2.46
C THR A 64 12.85 -4.64 -2.45
N THR A 65 13.58 -4.86 -3.54
CA THR A 65 14.95 -4.34 -3.69
C THR A 65 14.94 -2.81 -3.71
N SER A 66 14.11 -2.21 -4.56
CA SER A 66 13.97 -0.75 -4.64
C SER A 66 13.53 -0.15 -3.31
N LYS A 67 12.51 -0.72 -2.64
CA LYS A 67 12.08 -0.35 -1.30
C LYS A 67 13.26 -0.32 -0.31
N ASN A 68 14.07 -1.38 -0.29
CA ASN A 68 15.20 -1.48 0.64
C ASN A 68 16.30 -0.48 0.33
N ILE A 69 16.62 -0.25 -0.95
CA ILE A 69 17.62 0.75 -1.37
C ILE A 69 17.15 2.17 -0.99
N ILE A 70 15.91 2.53 -1.34
CA ILE A 70 15.32 3.83 -1.03
C ILE A 70 15.32 4.06 0.48
N HIS A 71 14.85 3.07 1.26
CA HIS A 71 14.90 3.14 2.72
C HIS A 71 16.32 3.39 3.21
N SER A 72 17.32 2.59 2.78
CA SER A 72 18.69 2.72 3.27
C SER A 72 19.30 4.08 2.96
N VAL A 73 19.08 4.60 1.74
CA VAL A 73 19.64 5.91 1.34
C VAL A 73 18.97 7.05 2.10
N LEU A 74 17.65 7.03 2.22
CA LEU A 74 16.92 8.11 2.90
C LEU A 74 17.11 8.10 4.41
N SER A 75 17.36 6.92 5.01
CA SER A 75 17.62 6.78 6.45
C SER A 75 18.93 7.44 6.93
N GLU A 76 19.82 7.81 6.01
CA GLU A 76 21.00 8.61 6.35
C GLU A 76 20.65 10.02 6.86
N LYS A 77 19.45 10.50 6.55
CA LYS A 77 19.03 11.86 6.89
C LYS A 77 17.66 11.96 7.57
N TYR A 78 16.76 11.04 7.28
CA TYR A 78 15.37 11.07 7.69
C TYR A 78 15.02 9.86 8.55
N LYS A 79 14.01 9.97 9.40
CA LYS A 79 13.38 8.81 10.03
C LYS A 79 12.48 8.13 9.02
N VAL A 80 12.94 7.00 8.48
CA VAL A 80 12.25 6.27 7.40
C VAL A 80 11.72 4.95 7.90
N GLU A 81 10.45 4.69 7.65
CA GLU A 81 9.81 3.41 7.87
C GLU A 81 9.38 2.80 6.52
N LYS A 82 9.18 1.49 6.48
CA LYS A 82 8.84 0.79 5.22
C LYS A 82 7.97 -0.43 5.46
N THR A 83 7.33 -0.90 4.40
CA THR A 83 6.64 -2.20 4.41
C THR A 83 7.58 -3.30 4.89
N HIS A 84 7.18 -3.99 5.96
CA HIS A 84 7.88 -5.16 6.48
C HIS A 84 7.56 -6.41 5.65
N GLY A 85 8.61 -7.21 5.34
CA GLY A 85 8.45 -8.45 4.59
C GLY A 85 7.68 -8.24 3.27
N ASN A 86 6.60 -9.00 3.11
CA ASN A 86 5.70 -9.00 1.94
C ASN A 86 4.30 -8.44 2.27
N LEU A 87 4.17 -7.56 3.25
CA LEU A 87 2.89 -6.91 3.63
C LEU A 87 2.44 -5.89 2.57
N ASN A 88 2.27 -6.33 1.34
CA ASN A 88 2.04 -5.50 0.15
C ASN A 88 0.67 -5.67 -0.51
N ASN A 89 -0.29 -6.29 0.21
CA ASN A 89 -1.65 -6.57 -0.23
C ASN A 89 -2.71 -5.78 0.58
N GLU A 90 -4.00 -6.08 0.37
CA GLU A 90 -5.15 -5.40 1.00
C GLU A 90 -5.21 -5.48 2.53
N ILE A 91 -4.45 -6.36 3.15
CA ILE A 91 -4.28 -6.45 4.62
C ILE A 91 -2.95 -5.83 5.01
N GLY A 92 -1.89 -6.12 4.28
CA GLY A 92 -0.53 -5.72 4.61
C GLY A 92 -0.28 -4.22 4.51
N VAL A 93 -0.81 -3.55 3.46
CA VAL A 93 -0.66 -2.09 3.31
C VAL A 93 -1.38 -1.33 4.43
N PRO A 94 -2.65 -1.64 4.80
CA PRO A 94 -3.26 -1.05 5.97
C PRO A 94 -2.45 -1.23 7.25
N LEU A 95 -1.94 -2.43 7.52
CA LEU A 95 -1.11 -2.69 8.71
C LEU A 95 0.20 -1.88 8.66
N THR A 96 0.84 -1.77 7.50
CA THR A 96 2.03 -0.94 7.32
C THR A 96 1.76 0.54 7.65
N ILE A 97 0.62 1.08 7.18
CA ILE A 97 0.24 2.48 7.45
C ILE A 97 -0.05 2.69 8.95
N LEU A 98 -0.72 1.75 9.60
CA LEU A 98 -1.05 1.82 11.04
C LEU A 98 0.16 1.63 11.94
N ASP A 99 1.26 1.06 11.43
CA ASP A 99 2.51 0.86 12.15
C ASP A 99 3.44 2.10 12.09
N PHE A 100 3.19 3.05 11.19
CA PHE A 100 3.97 4.28 11.11
C PHE A 100 3.77 5.17 12.34
N CYS A 101 4.88 5.65 12.90
CA CYS A 101 4.86 6.54 14.05
C CYS A 101 4.64 8.01 13.62
N GLU A 102 4.13 8.84 14.54
CA GLU A 102 3.92 10.28 14.31
C GLU A 102 5.20 11.06 14.00
N ASP A 103 6.35 10.57 14.45
CA ASP A 103 7.67 11.15 14.22
C ASP A 103 8.42 10.55 13.01
N THR A 104 7.73 9.74 12.19
CA THR A 104 8.25 9.24 10.91
C THR A 104 8.24 10.38 9.88
N ASP A 105 9.37 10.62 9.21
CA ASP A 105 9.45 11.61 8.12
C ASP A 105 8.95 11.03 6.79
N ILE A 106 9.33 9.78 6.49
CA ILE A 106 9.05 9.14 5.18
C ILE A 106 8.64 7.68 5.38
N GLY A 107 7.52 7.29 4.77
CA GLY A 107 7.09 5.91 4.66
C GLY A 107 7.32 5.36 3.25
N VAL A 108 7.94 4.19 3.11
CA VAL A 108 8.15 3.50 1.83
C VAL A 108 7.23 2.28 1.76
N VAL A 109 6.18 2.38 0.94
CA VAL A 109 5.09 1.39 0.88
C VAL A 109 5.19 0.57 -0.39
N GLU A 110 5.41 -0.74 -0.25
CA GLU A 110 5.38 -1.70 -1.34
C GLU A 110 3.94 -2.13 -1.63
N MET A 111 3.54 -2.13 -2.91
CA MET A 111 2.21 -2.53 -3.38
C MET A 111 2.31 -3.66 -4.39
N GLY A 112 1.73 -4.81 -4.05
CA GLY A 112 1.59 -5.97 -4.92
C GLY A 112 0.22 -6.03 -5.56
N THR A 113 0.09 -6.76 -6.69
CA THR A 113 -1.21 -7.05 -7.30
C THR A 113 -1.17 -8.34 -8.08
N ASP A 114 -2.29 -9.05 -8.04
CA ASP A 114 -2.61 -10.21 -8.85
C ASP A 114 -3.77 -9.93 -9.82
N ASP A 115 -4.56 -8.86 -9.60
CA ASP A 115 -5.75 -8.53 -10.39
C ASP A 115 -5.96 -7.01 -10.51
N PHE A 116 -6.86 -6.61 -11.42
CA PHE A 116 -7.28 -5.21 -11.54
C PHE A 116 -8.01 -4.71 -10.29
N GLY A 117 -7.87 -3.44 -9.97
CA GLY A 117 -8.49 -2.76 -8.84
C GLY A 117 -7.76 -2.93 -7.50
N GLU A 118 -6.83 -3.89 -7.39
CA GLU A 118 -6.10 -4.12 -6.13
C GLU A 118 -5.16 -2.95 -5.81
N ILE A 119 -4.34 -2.49 -6.76
CA ILE A 119 -3.46 -1.33 -6.56
C ILE A 119 -4.27 -0.06 -6.30
N SER A 120 -5.41 0.11 -6.97
CA SER A 120 -6.34 1.22 -6.72
C SER A 120 -6.75 1.30 -5.24
N VAL A 121 -7.13 0.16 -4.65
CA VAL A 121 -7.44 0.09 -3.22
C VAL A 121 -6.25 0.49 -2.36
N LEU A 122 -5.06 -0.07 -2.63
CA LEU A 122 -3.85 0.17 -1.83
C LEU A 122 -3.39 1.62 -1.87
N THR A 123 -3.36 2.22 -3.06
CA THR A 123 -2.91 3.59 -3.25
C THR A 123 -3.87 4.61 -2.63
N ASN A 124 -5.18 4.33 -2.66
CA ASN A 124 -6.21 5.15 -2.01
C ASN A 124 -6.18 5.07 -0.47
N ILE A 125 -5.53 4.06 0.10
CA ILE A 125 -5.24 4.00 1.54
C ILE A 125 -3.98 4.80 1.85
N ALA A 126 -2.90 4.57 1.08
CA ALA A 126 -1.58 5.16 1.34
C ALA A 126 -1.50 6.65 1.00
N LEU A 127 -2.27 7.15 0.01
CA LEU A 127 -2.26 8.54 -0.46
C LEU A 127 -0.82 9.06 -0.68
N PRO A 128 -0.08 8.47 -1.65
CA PRO A 128 1.34 8.74 -1.81
C PRO A 128 1.65 10.15 -2.32
N ASP A 129 2.79 10.69 -1.86
CA ASP A 129 3.41 11.90 -2.40
C ASP A 129 4.28 11.57 -3.62
N MET A 130 4.74 10.32 -3.72
CA MET A 130 5.50 9.82 -4.85
C MET A 130 5.07 8.37 -5.17
N ALA A 131 4.85 8.09 -6.45
CA ALA A 131 4.56 6.75 -6.95
C ALA A 131 5.68 6.28 -7.87
N MET A 132 6.06 5.00 -7.77
CA MET A 132 7.12 4.41 -8.58
C MET A 132 6.69 3.07 -9.19
N ILE A 133 6.94 2.88 -10.49
CA ILE A 133 6.83 1.60 -11.17
C ILE A 133 8.22 1.14 -11.61
N THR A 134 8.70 0.03 -11.06
CA THR A 134 10.05 -0.48 -11.36
C THR A 134 10.17 -1.03 -12.78
N ASN A 135 9.22 -1.87 -13.21
CA ASN A 135 9.14 -2.45 -14.55
C ASN A 135 7.79 -3.16 -14.79
N ILE A 136 7.54 -3.49 -16.06
CA ILE A 136 6.44 -4.34 -16.52
C ILE A 136 7.00 -5.65 -17.07
N GLY A 137 6.85 -6.74 -16.33
CA GLY A 137 7.24 -8.10 -16.74
C GLY A 137 6.02 -9.00 -16.94
N ASP A 138 6.26 -10.31 -17.07
CA ASP A 138 5.25 -11.33 -17.39
C ASP A 138 4.54 -11.92 -16.15
N ALA A 139 4.53 -11.21 -15.02
CA ALA A 139 3.88 -11.67 -13.80
C ALA A 139 2.34 -11.58 -13.94
N HIS A 140 1.61 -12.60 -13.41
CA HIS A 140 0.14 -12.61 -13.31
C HIS A 140 -0.63 -12.54 -14.66
N LEU A 141 -0.01 -13.02 -15.76
CA LEU A 141 -0.61 -13.03 -17.13
C LEU A 141 -1.97 -13.74 -17.21
N LEU A 142 -2.22 -14.73 -16.35
CA LEU A 142 -3.50 -15.46 -16.34
C LEU A 142 -4.70 -14.55 -16.03
N LYS A 143 -4.55 -13.62 -15.10
CA LYS A 143 -5.61 -12.68 -14.71
C LYS A 143 -5.55 -11.38 -15.52
N LEU A 144 -4.37 -10.82 -15.70
CA LEU A 144 -4.16 -9.53 -16.37
C LEU A 144 -4.04 -9.63 -17.90
N LYS A 145 -4.03 -10.86 -18.45
CA LYS A 145 -4.17 -11.24 -19.88
C LYS A 145 -3.02 -10.81 -20.80
N SER A 146 -2.37 -9.67 -20.58
CA SER A 146 -1.30 -9.15 -21.42
C SER A 146 -0.36 -8.24 -20.63
N ARG A 147 0.82 -7.91 -21.18
CA ARG A 147 1.73 -6.92 -20.60
C ARG A 147 1.09 -5.54 -20.47
N GLU A 148 0.28 -5.15 -21.45
CA GLU A 148 -0.50 -3.90 -21.38
C GLU A 148 -1.54 -3.96 -20.25
N GLY A 149 -2.14 -5.12 -19.99
CA GLY A 149 -3.03 -5.34 -18.84
C GLY A 149 -2.28 -5.20 -17.51
N ILE A 150 -1.07 -5.80 -17.43
CA ILE A 150 -0.19 -5.65 -16.25
C ILE A 150 0.20 -4.18 -16.04
N ALA A 151 0.54 -3.45 -17.11
CA ALA A 151 0.84 -2.03 -17.02
C ALA A 151 -0.36 -1.23 -16.51
N LYS A 152 -1.56 -1.48 -17.03
CA LYS A 152 -2.79 -0.82 -16.57
C LYS A 152 -3.07 -1.08 -15.09
N ALA A 153 -3.00 -2.33 -14.64
CA ALA A 153 -3.18 -2.66 -13.22
C ALA A 153 -2.16 -1.96 -12.32
N LYS A 154 -0.89 -1.83 -12.75
CA LYS A 154 0.13 -1.12 -11.98
C LYS A 154 -0.02 0.39 -12.03
N LEU A 155 -0.53 0.94 -13.12
CA LEU A 155 -0.82 2.37 -13.27
C LEU A 155 -1.99 2.85 -12.39
N GLU A 156 -2.81 1.93 -11.84
CA GLU A 156 -3.77 2.25 -10.78
C GLU A 156 -3.10 2.94 -9.57
N ILE A 157 -1.77 2.80 -9.39
CA ILE A 157 -1.03 3.50 -8.32
C ILE A 157 -1.17 5.02 -8.41
N LEU A 158 -1.50 5.55 -9.58
CA LEU A 158 -1.71 6.97 -9.81
C LEU A 158 -3.04 7.48 -9.27
N GLU A 159 -4.02 6.61 -9.05
CA GLU A 159 -5.35 7.01 -8.59
C GLU A 159 -5.36 7.58 -7.16
N GLY A 160 -4.40 7.18 -6.32
CA GLY A 160 -4.21 7.73 -4.98
C GLY A 160 -3.07 8.72 -4.87
N LEU A 161 -2.32 8.97 -5.96
CA LEU A 161 -1.23 9.94 -5.98
C LEU A 161 -1.80 11.35 -5.74
N LYS A 162 -1.17 12.13 -4.86
CA LYS A 162 -1.59 13.52 -4.59
C LYS A 162 -1.45 14.39 -5.83
N ASP A 163 -2.22 15.48 -5.92
CA ASP A 163 -2.24 16.39 -7.08
C ASP A 163 -0.87 17.01 -7.40
N ASP A 164 -0.03 17.24 -6.39
CA ASP A 164 1.35 17.72 -6.48
C ASP A 164 2.37 16.58 -6.43
N GLY A 165 1.90 15.35 -6.42
CA GLY A 165 2.71 14.13 -6.31
C GLY A 165 3.56 13.89 -7.56
N LYS A 166 4.65 13.13 -7.37
CA LYS A 166 5.58 12.79 -8.43
C LYS A 166 5.44 11.34 -8.85
N PHE A 167 5.50 11.08 -10.16
CA PHE A 167 5.51 9.75 -10.71
C PHE A 167 6.86 9.42 -11.35
N LEU A 168 7.48 8.32 -10.88
CA LEU A 168 8.74 7.80 -11.41
C LEU A 168 8.51 6.45 -12.08
N TYR A 169 9.11 6.25 -13.22
CA TYR A 169 9.08 4.97 -13.91
C TYR A 169 10.36 4.73 -14.71
N ASN A 170 10.65 3.48 -15.03
CA ASN A 170 11.76 3.12 -15.91
C ASN A 170 11.46 3.60 -17.35
N GLY A 171 12.17 4.65 -17.77
CA GLY A 171 12.06 5.25 -19.10
C GLY A 171 12.47 4.32 -20.25
N ASP A 172 13.14 3.21 -19.98
CA ASP A 172 13.51 2.19 -21.00
C ASP A 172 12.44 1.09 -21.14
N ASP A 173 11.40 1.08 -20.31
CA ASP A 173 10.33 0.10 -20.40
C ASP A 173 9.39 0.41 -21.57
N GLU A 174 9.47 -0.39 -22.64
CA GLU A 174 8.72 -0.20 -23.88
C GLU A 174 7.20 -0.26 -23.69
N ILE A 175 6.72 -1.01 -22.70
CA ILE A 175 5.28 -1.12 -22.41
C ILE A 175 4.79 0.17 -21.74
N LEU A 176 5.55 0.68 -20.75
CA LEU A 176 5.22 1.96 -20.12
C LEU A 176 5.25 3.09 -21.14
N LYS A 177 6.28 3.19 -21.99
CA LYS A 177 6.32 4.18 -23.09
C LYS A 177 5.07 4.15 -23.97
N LYS A 178 4.56 2.95 -24.28
CA LYS A 178 3.39 2.77 -25.11
C LYS A 178 2.08 3.18 -24.44
N VAL A 179 1.94 2.88 -23.13
CA VAL A 179 0.67 3.03 -22.40
C VAL A 179 0.53 4.43 -21.78
N LEU A 180 1.61 5.00 -21.25
CA LEU A 180 1.61 6.27 -20.54
C LEU A 180 1.05 7.49 -21.30
N PRO A 181 1.22 7.63 -22.63
CA PRO A 181 0.63 8.75 -23.36
C PRO A 181 -0.90 8.85 -23.28
N SER A 182 -1.58 7.79 -22.86
CA SER A 182 -3.03 7.79 -22.64
C SER A 182 -3.46 8.27 -21.25
N TYR A 183 -2.49 8.56 -20.35
CA TYR A 183 -2.74 9.06 -19.01
C TYR A 183 -2.35 10.55 -18.95
N ASP A 184 -3.22 11.36 -18.35
CA ASP A 184 -2.93 12.77 -18.06
C ASP A 184 -2.10 12.87 -16.79
N ILE A 185 -0.77 12.73 -16.92
CA ILE A 185 0.14 12.70 -15.78
C ILE A 185 1.15 13.84 -15.93
N LYS A 186 1.33 14.64 -14.88
CA LYS A 186 2.48 15.53 -14.74
C LYS A 186 3.72 14.68 -14.44
N GLN A 187 4.48 14.32 -15.49
CA GLN A 187 5.56 13.35 -15.40
C GLN A 187 6.90 14.01 -15.10
N GLU A 188 7.67 13.44 -14.17
CA GLU A 188 9.13 13.50 -14.19
C GLU A 188 9.65 12.09 -14.54
N THR A 189 10.34 11.97 -15.68
CA THR A 189 11.01 10.74 -16.13
C THR A 189 12.43 10.72 -15.59
N ILE A 190 12.88 9.59 -15.07
CA ILE A 190 14.28 9.30 -14.80
C ILE A 190 14.83 8.44 -15.91
#